data_4fd614e2d5d676f069ae6fba4951ee1a
#
_entry.id   4fd614e2d5d676f069ae6fba4951ee1a
#
_cell.length_a   1.000
_cell.length_b   1.000
_cell.length_c   1.000
_cell.angle_alpha   90.00
_cell.angle_beta   90.00
_cell.angle_gamma   90.00
#
_symmetry.space_group_name_H-M   'P 1'
#
loop_
_entity.id
_entity.type
_entity.pdbx_description
1 polymer ?
#
loop_
_entity_poly.entity_id
_entity_poly.type
_entity_poly.pdbx_seq_one_letter_code
_entity_poly.pdbx_strand_id
1 'polypeptide(L)'
;MEIKESDFKLIPISEHSILYDLELLYKVQPKGKEIRYEFKNVAYGISLETAIKKIAQYRISCNHENDILSLRTYIQEFLDNIKSIKNLITV
;
A
#
# COMPACT_ATOMS: atom_id res chain seq x y z
N MET A 1 -14.83 -8.21 4.63
CA MET A 1 -14.19 -8.94 3.52
C MET A 1 -12.74 -8.49 3.39
N GLU A 2 -11.83 -9.45 3.44
CA GLU A 2 -10.41 -9.16 3.27
C GLU A 2 -10.08 -8.90 1.79
N ILE A 3 -9.31 -7.85 1.54
CA ILE A 3 -8.83 -7.52 0.19
C ILE A 3 -7.32 -7.76 0.18
N LYS A 4 -6.86 -8.67 -0.68
CA LYS A 4 -5.45 -9.03 -0.76
C LYS A 4 -4.95 -8.91 -2.19
N GLU A 5 -3.88 -8.15 -2.38
CA GLU A 5 -3.13 -8.03 -3.62
C GLU A 5 -1.68 -8.46 -3.40
N SER A 6 -0.85 -8.38 -4.44
CA SER A 6 0.54 -8.82 -4.35
C SER A 6 1.38 -8.02 -3.36
N ASP A 7 1.06 -6.75 -3.16
CA ASP A 7 1.85 -5.82 -2.35
C ASP A 7 1.11 -5.23 -1.14
N PHE A 8 -0.18 -5.52 -0.97
CA PHE A 8 -0.92 -5.03 0.19
C PHE A 8 -2.05 -5.97 0.61
N LYS A 9 -2.49 -5.83 1.85
CA LYS A 9 -3.68 -6.47 2.39
C LYS A 9 -4.52 -5.46 3.13
N LEU A 10 -5.84 -5.53 2.96
CA LEU A 10 -6.82 -4.76 3.70
C LEU A 10 -7.68 -5.74 4.49
N ILE A 11 -7.60 -5.69 5.80
CA ILE A 11 -8.28 -6.62 6.70
C ILE A 11 -9.34 -5.85 7.49
N PRO A 12 -10.63 -6.16 7.33
CA PRO A 12 -11.67 -5.48 8.11
C PRO A 12 -11.45 -5.70 9.61
N ILE A 13 -11.63 -4.67 10.41
CA ILE A 13 -11.46 -4.77 11.87
C ILE A 13 -12.60 -5.59 12.53
N SER A 14 -13.73 -5.74 11.84
CA SER A 14 -14.84 -6.59 12.25
C SER A 14 -15.68 -6.97 11.04
N GLU A 15 -16.61 -7.93 11.22
CA GLU A 15 -17.40 -8.51 10.12
C GLU A 15 -18.15 -7.49 9.27
N HIS A 16 -18.67 -6.43 9.88
CA HIS A 16 -19.43 -5.39 9.17
C HIS A 16 -18.76 -4.03 9.19
N SER A 17 -17.45 -4.00 9.43
CA SER A 17 -16.73 -2.76 9.53
C SER A 17 -16.48 -2.12 8.17
N ILE A 18 -16.53 -0.78 8.14
CA ILE A 18 -16.07 0.04 7.02
C ILE A 18 -14.61 0.50 7.22
N LEU A 19 -14.00 0.06 8.33
CA LEU A 19 -12.60 0.38 8.66
C LEU A 19 -11.74 -0.85 8.47
N TYR A 20 -10.49 -0.63 8.09
CA TYR A 20 -9.54 -1.68 7.75
C TYR A 20 -8.21 -1.50 8.45
N ASP A 21 -7.56 -2.61 8.72
CA ASP A 21 -6.13 -2.62 9.02
C ASP A 21 -5.40 -2.79 7.69
N LEU A 22 -4.33 -2.03 7.50
CA LEU A 22 -3.53 -2.06 6.28
C LEU A 22 -2.19 -2.72 6.54
N GLU A 23 -1.87 -3.73 5.72
CA GLU A 23 -0.55 -4.34 5.68
C GLU A 23 0.08 -4.09 4.31
N LEU A 24 1.37 -3.74 4.32
CA LEU A 24 2.16 -3.54 3.11
C LEU A 24 3.32 -4.52 3.06
N LEU A 25 3.70 -4.91 1.85
CA LEU A 25 4.81 -5.84 1.64
C LEU A 25 6.15 -5.11 1.70
N TYR A 26 7.00 -5.51 2.63
CA TYR A 26 8.33 -4.92 2.79
C TYR A 26 9.42 -5.94 2.52
N LYS A 27 10.51 -5.43 1.96
CA LYS A 27 11.74 -6.18 1.77
C LYS A 27 12.47 -6.27 3.11
N VAL A 28 12.77 -7.49 3.54
CA VAL A 28 13.50 -7.76 4.78
C VAL A 28 14.79 -8.47 4.42
N GLN A 29 15.92 -7.92 4.87
CA GLN A 29 17.22 -8.52 4.67
C GLN A 29 17.93 -8.64 6.03
N PRO A 30 17.70 -9.76 6.75
CA PRO A 30 18.44 -10.01 7.98
C PRO A 30 19.93 -10.13 7.68
N LYS A 31 20.77 -9.64 8.59
CA LYS A 31 22.22 -9.67 8.42
C LYS A 31 22.72 -11.10 8.18
N GLY A 32 23.37 -11.32 7.02
CA GLY A 32 23.94 -12.62 6.65
C GLY A 32 22.92 -13.64 6.13
N LYS A 33 21.67 -13.22 5.84
CA LYS A 33 20.61 -14.09 5.31
C LYS A 33 20.08 -13.57 3.98
N GLU A 34 19.32 -14.44 3.29
CA GLU A 34 18.69 -14.10 2.03
C GLU A 34 17.62 -13.00 2.20
N ILE A 35 17.42 -12.23 1.14
CA ILE A 35 16.35 -11.23 1.07
C ILE A 35 15.01 -11.95 1.03
N ARG A 36 14.08 -11.51 1.87
CA ARG A 36 12.71 -12.00 1.85
C ARG A 36 11.73 -10.83 1.90
N TYR A 37 10.48 -11.11 1.58
CA TYR A 37 9.42 -10.12 1.61
C TYR A 37 8.40 -10.52 2.66
N GLU A 38 8.00 -9.58 3.50
CA GLU A 38 7.03 -9.81 4.58
C GLU A 38 5.98 -8.71 4.58
N PHE A 39 4.73 -9.10 4.81
CA PHE A 39 3.67 -8.14 5.08
C PHE A 39 3.82 -7.61 6.50
N LYS A 40 3.80 -6.27 6.63
CA LYS A 40 3.86 -5.61 7.94
C LYS A 40 2.67 -4.68 8.08
N ASN A 41 2.07 -4.66 9.26
CA ASN A 41 0.97 -3.75 9.55
C ASN A 41 1.50 -2.32 9.65
N VAL A 42 0.88 -1.40 8.91
CA VAL A 42 1.30 0.01 8.87
C VAL A 42 0.22 0.96 9.35
N ALA A 43 -1.02 0.50 9.45
CA ALA A 43 -2.13 1.32 9.92
C ALA A 43 -3.25 0.44 10.46
N TYR A 44 -3.93 0.94 11.47
CA TYR A 44 -5.05 0.25 12.11
C TYR A 44 -6.33 1.09 12.01
N GLY A 45 -7.43 0.45 11.68
CA GLY A 45 -8.74 1.07 11.73
C GLY A 45 -8.89 2.32 10.86
N ILE A 46 -8.43 2.26 9.60
CA ILE A 46 -8.52 3.38 8.67
C ILE A 46 -9.60 3.13 7.62
N SER A 47 -10.11 4.23 7.04
CA SER A 47 -11.07 4.12 5.95
C SER A 47 -10.41 3.58 4.68
N LEU A 48 -11.22 3.01 3.79
CA LEU A 48 -10.72 2.51 2.51
C LEU A 48 -10.04 3.62 1.70
N GLU A 49 -10.61 4.82 1.71
CA GLU A 49 -10.01 5.97 1.01
C GLU A 49 -8.63 6.32 1.55
N THR A 50 -8.46 6.37 2.86
CA THR A 50 -7.16 6.61 3.48
C THR A 50 -6.17 5.51 3.15
N ALA A 51 -6.62 4.25 3.16
CA ALA A 51 -5.78 3.11 2.81
C ALA A 51 -5.28 3.21 1.35
N ILE A 52 -6.16 3.56 0.41
CA ILE A 52 -5.78 3.73 -1.00
C ILE A 52 -4.69 4.78 -1.16
N LYS A 53 -4.80 5.91 -0.46
CA LYS A 53 -3.78 6.97 -0.50
C LYS A 53 -2.44 6.48 0.05
N LYS A 54 -2.45 5.74 1.15
CA LYS A 54 -1.22 5.18 1.74
C LYS A 54 -0.56 4.15 0.81
N ILE A 55 -1.34 3.30 0.16
CA ILE A 55 -0.83 2.34 -0.81
C ILE A 55 -0.20 3.06 -2.01
N ALA A 56 -0.85 4.12 -2.51
CA ALA A 56 -0.32 4.91 -3.62
C ALA A 56 1.04 5.54 -3.27
N GLN A 57 1.16 6.13 -2.08
CA GLN A 57 2.42 6.70 -1.59
C GLN A 57 3.51 5.63 -1.48
N TYR A 58 3.15 4.45 -0.96
CA TYR A 58 4.07 3.32 -0.84
C TYR A 58 4.60 2.88 -2.21
N ARG A 59 3.74 2.75 -3.21
CA ARG A 59 4.13 2.34 -4.57
C ARG A 59 5.08 3.34 -5.22
N ILE A 60 4.84 4.64 -5.02
CA ILE A 60 5.75 5.68 -5.53
C ILE A 60 7.12 5.54 -4.87
N SER A 61 7.17 5.38 -3.55
CA SER A 61 8.42 5.18 -2.81
C SER A 61 9.20 3.96 -3.31
N CYS A 62 8.52 2.85 -3.56
CA CYS A 62 9.16 1.63 -4.06
C CYS A 62 9.73 1.80 -5.47
N ASN A 63 9.04 2.56 -6.31
CA ASN A 63 9.49 2.76 -7.70
C ASN A 63 10.62 3.79 -7.82
N HIS A 64 10.81 4.66 -6.82
CA HIS A 64 11.74 5.79 -6.88
C HIS A 64 12.59 5.91 -5.61
N GLU A 65 13.10 4.79 -5.09
CA GLU A 65 13.84 4.78 -3.81
C GLU A 65 15.00 5.76 -3.73
N ASN A 66 15.71 5.96 -4.84
CA ASN A 66 16.89 6.83 -4.89
C ASN A 66 16.71 8.02 -5.83
N ASP A 67 15.50 8.26 -6.31
CA ASP A 67 15.22 9.32 -7.27
C ASP A 67 14.77 10.59 -6.56
N ILE A 68 15.06 11.72 -7.20
CA ILE A 68 14.52 13.01 -6.81
C ILE A 68 13.37 13.32 -7.77
N LEU A 69 12.15 13.37 -7.26
CA LEU A 69 10.97 13.67 -8.07
C LEU A 69 10.56 15.13 -7.92
N SER A 70 10.14 15.75 -9.03
CA SER A 70 9.45 17.03 -8.95
C SER A 70 8.07 16.82 -8.31
N LEU A 71 7.53 17.87 -7.69
CA LEU A 71 6.18 17.82 -7.11
C LEU A 71 5.13 17.46 -8.17
N ARG A 72 5.27 17.99 -9.39
CA ARG A 72 4.36 17.70 -10.49
C ARG A 72 4.36 16.21 -10.84
N THR A 73 5.54 15.59 -10.94
CA THR A 73 5.69 14.16 -11.25
C THR A 73 5.10 13.32 -10.12
N TYR A 74 5.38 13.67 -8.87
CA TYR A 74 4.82 12.98 -7.71
C TYR A 74 3.29 13.00 -7.72
N ILE A 75 2.69 14.18 -7.93
CA ILE A 75 1.22 14.32 -7.95
C ILE A 75 0.63 13.48 -9.08
N GLN A 76 1.22 13.51 -10.27
CA GLN A 76 0.73 12.72 -11.39
C GLN A 76 0.76 11.23 -11.10
N GLU A 77 1.89 10.73 -10.58
CA GLU A 77 2.02 9.32 -10.22
C GLU A 77 1.08 8.93 -9.08
N PHE A 78 0.90 9.82 -8.11
CA PHE A 78 -0.04 9.60 -7.00
C PHE A 78 -1.47 9.41 -7.51
N LEU A 79 -1.93 10.26 -8.41
CA LEU A 79 -3.27 10.17 -8.99
C LEU A 79 -3.41 8.90 -9.85
N ASP A 80 -2.41 8.57 -10.65
CA ASP A 80 -2.41 7.36 -11.48
C ASP A 80 -2.46 6.10 -10.62
N ASN A 81 -1.71 6.06 -9.53
CA ASN A 81 -1.73 4.94 -8.59
C ASN A 81 -3.08 4.81 -7.88
N ILE A 82 -3.67 5.93 -7.45
CA ILE A 82 -5.01 5.90 -6.84
C ILE A 82 -6.02 5.28 -7.80
N LYS A 83 -6.01 5.69 -9.05
CA LYS A 83 -6.91 5.16 -10.08
C LYS A 83 -6.69 3.66 -10.29
N SER A 84 -5.43 3.24 -10.39
CA SER A 84 -5.07 1.84 -10.56
C SER A 84 -5.53 0.98 -9.38
N ILE A 85 -5.30 1.45 -8.16
CA ILE A 85 -5.71 0.74 -6.94
C ILE A 85 -7.23 0.63 -6.84
N LYS A 86 -7.96 1.70 -7.15
CA LYS A 86 -9.41 1.67 -7.17
C LYS A 86 -9.95 0.65 -8.16
N ASN A 87 -9.32 0.50 -9.31
CA ASN A 87 -9.71 -0.49 -10.31
C ASN A 87 -9.49 -1.93 -9.83
N LEU A 88 -8.53 -2.17 -8.94
CA LEU A 88 -8.30 -3.49 -8.34
C LEU A 88 -9.36 -3.83 -7.28
N ILE A 89 -9.85 -2.82 -6.56
CA ILE A 89 -10.76 -3.00 -5.43
C ILE A 89 -12.22 -2.97 -5.87
N THR A 90 -12.56 -2.12 -6.83
CA THR A 90 -13.93 -2.00 -7.35
C THR A 90 -14.15 -3.05 -8.43
N VAL A 91 -15.01 -3.97 -8.13
CA VAL A 91 -15.41 -5.00 -9.10
C VAL A 91 -16.75 -4.64 -9.71
#